data_66e9d23cb60d9cc2aaecdc07d95173b3
#
_entry.id   66e9d23cb60d9cc2aaecdc07d95173b3
#
_cell.length_a   1.000
_cell.length_b   1.000
_cell.length_c   1.000
_cell.angle_alpha   90.00
_cell.angle_beta   90.00
_cell.angle_gamma   90.00
#
_symmetry.space_group_name_H-M   'P 1'
#
loop_
_entity.id
_entity.type
_entity.pdbx_description
1 polymer ?
#
loop_
_entity_poly.entity_id
_entity_poly.type
_entity_poly.pdbx_seq_one_letter_code
_entity_poly.pdbx_strand_id
1 'polypeptide(L)'
;MGAVRRRCALAAALLLALPSVSPAAARAAAAPTPPSVPATAWILVDAGDGARLASSDPTGSRAMASTTKLMTAYLTLHQLPLRRRLVAPPYHPIPGESLLGLEAGERISVRELLYGLLLPSGNDAAVTLADGVAGSVPAFVGEMNRAAGRLGLRDTSYANPIGLDQPGNYSSPRDLAKLALDLRSDRLFRRIVDTPRKTLRTGNHPRTVVNRNDLVDRLPWVNGVKTGYTPDAGNVLVASGTRKGATLLSVVMGAPTETARDDDTLTLLRYGFSLYRRTTPVQRGERLAAPAVRGRDEALPLVADRSVQVTARRGQSVRVRIDAPRQVLGPIPRGRRLGAAIVTVDGEVAGRAALLSKRPALAPAGRSLLSRVDDAVPGPRAVVWAVGVAAVAIVIGIALALSHRRRY
;
A
#
# COMPACT_ATOMS: atom_id res chain seq x y z
N MET A 1 -25.99 -55.78 -75.13
CA MET A 1 -24.65 -55.57 -74.54
C MET A 1 -24.76 -54.39 -73.62
N GLY A 2 -24.69 -54.61 -72.31
CA GLY A 2 -25.17 -53.72 -71.29
C GLY A 2 -24.18 -52.66 -70.87
N ALA A 3 -24.67 -51.46 -70.54
CA ALA A 3 -23.96 -50.38 -69.91
C ALA A 3 -24.56 -50.09 -68.52
N VAL A 4 -23.80 -50.42 -67.51
CA VAL A 4 -24.11 -50.16 -66.09
C VAL A 4 -23.86 -48.68 -65.74
N ARG A 5 -24.93 -47.98 -65.41
CA ARG A 5 -24.83 -46.58 -64.86
C ARG A 5 -24.52 -46.61 -63.38
N ARG A 6 -23.33 -46.13 -62.99
CA ARG A 6 -22.99 -45.79 -61.58
C ARG A 6 -23.44 -44.37 -61.30
N ARG A 7 -24.33 -44.20 -60.32
CA ARG A 7 -24.72 -42.91 -59.77
C ARG A 7 -23.70 -42.55 -58.63
N CYS A 8 -22.90 -41.48 -58.81
CA CYS A 8 -22.14 -40.88 -57.82
C CYS A 8 -23.00 -39.85 -57.05
N ALA A 9 -23.21 -40.07 -55.76
CA ALA A 9 -23.81 -39.09 -54.86
C ALA A 9 -22.71 -38.12 -54.38
N LEU A 10 -22.80 -36.81 -54.70
CA LEU A 10 -22.00 -35.73 -54.12
C LEU A 10 -22.59 -35.36 -52.77
N ALA A 11 -21.86 -35.64 -51.69
CA ALA A 11 -22.13 -35.06 -50.39
C ALA A 11 -21.43 -33.68 -50.30
N ALA A 12 -22.21 -32.59 -50.30
CA ALA A 12 -21.72 -31.24 -50.08
C ALA A 12 -21.56 -31.04 -48.58
N ALA A 13 -20.31 -30.99 -48.11
CA ALA A 13 -19.98 -30.60 -46.74
C ALA A 13 -20.02 -29.07 -46.63
N LEU A 14 -21.03 -28.53 -45.92
CA LEU A 14 -21.17 -27.14 -45.60
C LEU A 14 -20.26 -26.82 -44.38
N LEU A 15 -19.06 -26.28 -44.61
CA LEU A 15 -18.18 -25.74 -43.56
C LEU A 15 -18.74 -24.41 -43.07
N LEU A 16 -19.40 -24.40 -41.93
CA LEU A 16 -19.74 -23.20 -41.18
C LEU A 16 -18.46 -22.58 -40.65
N ALA A 17 -17.96 -21.52 -41.31
CA ALA A 17 -16.89 -20.66 -40.81
C ALA A 17 -17.44 -19.80 -39.65
N LEU A 18 -17.14 -20.18 -38.42
CA LEU A 18 -17.34 -19.32 -37.26
C LEU A 18 -16.35 -18.14 -37.32
N PRO A 19 -16.83 -16.89 -37.22
CA PRO A 19 -15.91 -15.75 -37.15
C PRO A 19 -15.08 -15.86 -35.90
N SER A 20 -13.76 -16.03 -36.02
CA SER A 20 -12.79 -15.88 -34.93
C SER A 20 -12.76 -14.43 -34.49
N VAL A 21 -13.43 -14.11 -33.39
CA VAL A 21 -13.27 -12.83 -32.70
C VAL A 21 -11.87 -12.83 -32.11
N SER A 22 -10.92 -12.25 -32.85
CA SER A 22 -9.61 -11.92 -32.30
C SER A 22 -9.80 -10.96 -31.10
N PRO A 23 -9.28 -11.26 -29.91
CA PRO A 23 -9.28 -10.28 -28.83
C PRO A 23 -8.44 -9.11 -29.31
N ALA A 24 -9.08 -7.96 -29.54
CA ALA A 24 -8.38 -6.71 -29.78
C ALA A 24 -7.41 -6.49 -28.61
N ALA A 25 -6.12 -6.70 -28.85
CA ALA A 25 -5.08 -6.39 -27.89
C ALA A 25 -5.22 -4.90 -27.56
N ALA A 26 -5.74 -4.60 -26.37
CA ALA A 26 -5.85 -3.24 -25.88
C ALA A 26 -4.43 -2.66 -25.88
N ARG A 27 -4.15 -1.81 -26.86
CA ARG A 27 -2.86 -1.13 -27.01
C ARG A 27 -2.59 -0.39 -25.71
N ALA A 28 -1.70 -0.91 -24.91
CA ALA A 28 -1.28 -0.24 -23.66
C ALA A 28 -0.83 1.17 -24.03
N ALA A 29 -1.61 2.18 -23.63
CA ALA A 29 -1.24 3.57 -23.88
C ALA A 29 0.17 3.80 -23.34
N ALA A 30 1.07 4.32 -24.19
CA ALA A 30 2.45 4.57 -23.83
C ALA A 30 2.51 5.36 -22.51
N ALA A 31 3.48 5.05 -21.65
CA ALA A 31 3.68 5.81 -20.43
C ALA A 31 3.98 7.27 -20.80
N PRO A 32 3.43 8.26 -20.07
CA PRO A 32 3.73 9.66 -20.33
C PRO A 32 5.23 9.88 -20.16
N THR A 33 5.83 10.66 -21.08
CA THR A 33 7.23 11.02 -21.02
C THR A 33 7.51 11.89 -19.79
N PRO A 34 8.61 11.66 -19.05
CA PRO A 34 9.01 12.54 -17.96
C PRO A 34 9.17 13.99 -18.44
N PRO A 35 8.72 14.98 -17.67
CA PRO A 35 8.86 16.37 -18.03
C PRO A 35 10.34 16.79 -17.99
N SER A 36 10.71 17.74 -18.85
CA SER A 36 11.94 18.51 -18.69
C SER A 36 11.67 19.68 -17.73
N VAL A 37 12.55 19.89 -16.76
CA VAL A 37 12.51 21.01 -15.81
C VAL A 37 13.83 21.74 -15.76
N PRO A 38 13.87 23.07 -15.50
CA PRO A 38 15.08 23.88 -15.46
C PRO A 38 16.09 23.52 -14.39
N ALA A 39 15.66 22.85 -13.30
CA ALA A 39 16.54 22.45 -12.21
C ALA A 39 17.72 21.61 -12.71
N THR A 40 18.92 21.86 -12.16
CA THR A 40 20.15 21.20 -12.59
C THR A 40 20.16 19.70 -12.32
N ALA A 41 19.59 19.27 -11.19
CA ALA A 41 19.48 17.86 -10.83
C ALA A 41 18.18 17.60 -10.05
N TRP A 42 17.57 16.45 -10.29
CA TRP A 42 16.33 16.11 -9.62
C TRP A 42 16.03 14.61 -9.63
N ILE A 43 15.16 14.20 -8.72
CA ILE A 43 14.60 12.86 -8.67
C ILE A 43 13.14 12.91 -8.24
N LEU A 44 12.33 12.00 -8.77
CA LEU A 44 10.96 11.73 -8.33
C LEU A 44 10.85 10.25 -7.96
N VAL A 45 10.37 9.98 -6.75
CA VAL A 45 10.21 8.63 -6.23
C VAL A 45 8.81 8.40 -5.68
N ASP A 46 8.35 7.15 -5.74
CA ASP A 46 7.19 6.67 -4.99
C ASP A 46 7.59 6.49 -3.53
N ALA A 47 6.89 7.14 -2.60
CA ALA A 47 7.19 7.03 -1.18
C ALA A 47 6.67 5.73 -0.55
N GLY A 48 5.88 4.93 -1.25
CA GLY A 48 5.35 3.66 -0.78
C GLY A 48 6.33 2.51 -0.93
N ASP A 49 7.03 2.44 -2.07
CA ASP A 49 7.98 1.36 -2.41
C ASP A 49 9.41 1.85 -2.69
N GLY A 50 9.66 3.17 -2.64
CA GLY A 50 10.95 3.76 -2.93
C GLY A 50 11.33 3.75 -4.43
N ALA A 51 10.43 3.32 -5.32
CA ALA A 51 10.73 3.22 -6.73
C ALA A 51 10.98 4.57 -7.37
N ARG A 52 12.08 4.68 -8.13
CA ARG A 52 12.39 5.85 -8.94
C ARG A 52 11.44 5.92 -10.14
N LEU A 53 10.67 7.00 -10.23
CA LEU A 53 9.71 7.24 -11.32
C LEU A 53 10.35 8.00 -12.48
N ALA A 54 11.20 8.97 -12.16
CA ALA A 54 11.96 9.75 -13.13
C ALA A 54 13.12 10.47 -12.42
N SER A 55 14.15 10.87 -13.18
CA SER A 55 15.27 11.63 -12.63
C SER A 55 16.12 12.26 -13.73
N SER A 56 16.86 13.29 -13.38
CA SER A 56 17.98 13.85 -14.14
C SER A 56 19.12 14.06 -13.16
N ASP A 57 20.31 13.57 -13.48
CA ASP A 57 21.51 13.59 -12.64
C ASP A 57 21.24 13.23 -11.14
N PRO A 58 20.68 12.06 -10.85
CA PRO A 58 20.23 11.74 -9.48
C PRO A 58 21.37 11.48 -8.50
N THR A 59 22.59 11.29 -8.97
CA THR A 59 23.78 10.92 -8.17
C THR A 59 24.86 12.00 -8.17
N GLY A 60 24.69 13.06 -8.94
CA GLY A 60 25.64 14.18 -8.96
C GLY A 60 25.70 14.87 -7.60
N SER A 61 26.87 14.89 -6.98
CA SER A 61 27.11 15.58 -5.70
C SER A 61 27.08 17.10 -5.89
N ARG A 62 26.28 17.80 -5.08
CA ARG A 62 26.06 19.25 -5.16
C ARG A 62 25.93 19.85 -3.78
N ALA A 63 26.20 21.14 -3.66
CA ALA A 63 25.82 21.91 -2.49
C ALA A 63 24.30 21.73 -2.24
N MET A 64 23.91 21.48 -1.00
CA MET A 64 22.55 21.08 -0.65
C MET A 64 21.80 22.10 0.19
N ALA A 65 22.46 23.22 0.53
CA ALA A 65 21.91 24.26 1.38
C ALA A 65 21.23 23.70 2.67
N SER A 66 20.20 24.32 3.14
CA SER A 66 19.48 23.92 4.37
C SER A 66 18.78 22.57 4.31
N THR A 67 18.82 21.80 3.19
CA THR A 67 18.39 20.40 3.22
C THR A 67 19.31 19.52 4.06
N THR A 68 20.52 19.97 4.40
CA THR A 68 21.41 19.45 5.45
C THR A 68 20.67 19.21 6.78
N LYS A 69 19.73 20.08 7.12
CA LYS A 69 18.94 19.99 8.36
C LYS A 69 18.04 18.76 8.46
N LEU A 70 17.85 18.05 7.36
CA LEU A 70 17.21 16.72 7.40
C LEU A 70 18.05 15.72 8.19
N MET A 71 19.37 15.72 8.03
CA MET A 71 20.27 14.87 8.83
C MET A 71 20.32 15.35 10.30
N THR A 72 20.29 16.65 10.53
CA THR A 72 20.18 17.19 11.91
C THR A 72 18.90 16.74 12.58
N ALA A 73 17.76 16.78 11.87
CA ALA A 73 16.49 16.26 12.37
C ALA A 73 16.52 14.74 12.61
N TYR A 74 17.15 13.99 11.68
CA TYR A 74 17.30 12.53 11.78
C TYR A 74 18.02 12.14 13.08
N LEU A 75 19.20 12.69 13.32
CA LEU A 75 19.98 12.39 14.52
C LEU A 75 19.24 12.83 15.80
N THR A 76 18.62 14.00 15.79
CA THR A 76 17.85 14.51 16.92
C THR A 76 16.69 13.57 17.30
N LEU A 77 15.90 13.12 16.30
CA LEU A 77 14.75 12.24 16.54
C LEU A 77 15.16 10.87 17.08
N HIS A 78 16.34 10.38 16.73
CA HIS A 78 16.83 9.06 17.15
C HIS A 78 17.58 9.10 18.51
N GLN A 79 18.11 10.27 18.92
CA GLN A 79 19.01 10.32 20.06
C GLN A 79 18.50 11.17 21.24
N LEU A 80 17.51 12.05 21.03
CA LEU A 80 17.05 12.93 22.08
C LEU A 80 15.56 12.72 22.44
N PRO A 81 15.24 12.65 23.75
CA PRO A 81 13.86 12.71 24.20
C PRO A 81 13.20 14.05 23.85
N LEU A 82 12.04 14.03 23.22
CA LEU A 82 11.34 15.22 22.70
C LEU A 82 10.99 16.27 23.77
N ARG A 83 10.84 15.84 25.05
CA ARG A 83 10.51 16.72 26.17
C ARG A 83 11.76 17.31 26.85
N ARG A 84 12.95 16.80 26.50
CA ARG A 84 14.21 17.36 27.01
C ARG A 84 14.30 18.82 26.60
N ARG A 85 14.72 19.68 27.52
CA ARG A 85 15.06 21.09 27.25
C ARG A 85 16.56 21.21 27.04
N LEU A 86 16.95 21.85 25.97
CA LEU A 86 18.34 22.17 25.68
C LEU A 86 18.57 23.64 25.97
N VAL A 87 19.81 23.99 26.28
CA VAL A 87 20.27 25.37 26.45
C VAL A 87 20.87 25.83 25.14
N ALA A 88 20.38 26.94 24.59
CA ALA A 88 20.92 27.52 23.36
C ALA A 88 22.32 28.09 23.63
N PRO A 89 23.37 27.65 22.90
CA PRO A 89 24.68 28.28 22.98
C PRO A 89 24.65 29.65 22.30
N PRO A 90 25.66 30.52 22.57
CA PRO A 90 25.84 31.72 21.76
C PRO A 90 25.95 31.38 20.29
N TYR A 91 25.18 32.08 19.44
CA TYR A 91 25.21 31.94 18.00
C TYR A 91 25.42 33.30 17.34
N HIS A 92 26.41 33.40 16.48
CA HIS A 92 26.76 34.65 15.78
C HIS A 92 26.44 34.49 14.29
N PRO A 93 25.23 34.85 13.83
CA PRO A 93 24.82 34.69 12.47
C PRO A 93 25.55 35.64 11.50
N ILE A 94 25.81 35.18 10.28
CA ILE A 94 26.18 36.08 9.20
C ILE A 94 24.89 36.64 8.53
N PRO A 95 24.96 37.80 7.84
CA PRO A 95 23.80 38.37 7.16
C PRO A 95 23.12 37.37 6.21
N GLY A 96 21.79 37.33 6.22
CA GLY A 96 21.00 36.45 5.34
C GLY A 96 20.70 35.06 5.89
N GLU A 97 21.26 34.68 7.03
CA GLU A 97 20.92 33.41 7.67
C GLU A 97 19.49 33.36 8.22
N SER A 98 18.92 32.16 8.17
CA SER A 98 17.61 31.87 8.78
C SER A 98 17.78 31.54 10.27
N LEU A 99 17.04 32.22 11.13
CA LEU A 99 17.12 32.04 12.57
C LEU A 99 15.74 31.68 13.16
N LEU A 100 15.76 30.93 14.25
CA LEU A 100 14.63 30.81 15.16
C LEU A 100 14.56 32.01 16.09
N GLY A 101 15.68 32.69 16.31
CA GLY A 101 15.84 33.83 17.21
C GLY A 101 16.02 33.39 18.66
N LEU A 102 16.89 32.39 18.88
CA LEU A 102 17.25 31.94 20.23
C LEU A 102 18.25 32.90 20.89
N GLU A 103 18.04 33.17 22.17
CA GLU A 103 18.98 33.91 23.01
C GLU A 103 19.98 32.91 23.63
N ALA A 104 21.22 33.35 23.81
CA ALA A 104 22.21 32.55 24.53
C ALA A 104 21.72 32.23 25.97
N GLY A 105 21.77 30.97 26.37
CA GLY A 105 21.23 30.48 27.62
C GLY A 105 19.74 30.17 27.66
N GLU A 106 19.00 30.46 26.58
CA GLU A 106 17.58 30.12 26.47
C GLU A 106 17.35 28.60 26.55
N ARG A 107 16.32 28.20 27.32
CA ARG A 107 15.97 26.80 27.53
C ARG A 107 14.69 26.46 26.77
N ILE A 108 14.81 25.66 25.69
CA ILE A 108 13.73 25.30 24.81
C ILE A 108 13.65 23.77 24.59
N SER A 109 12.46 23.21 24.40
CA SER A 109 12.29 21.77 24.23
C SER A 109 12.82 21.29 22.87
N VAL A 110 13.36 20.05 22.82
CA VAL A 110 13.80 19.39 21.59
C VAL A 110 12.67 19.38 20.53
N ARG A 111 11.43 19.13 20.97
CA ARG A 111 10.26 19.18 20.08
C ARG A 111 10.10 20.55 19.39
N GLU A 112 10.22 21.63 20.13
CA GLU A 112 10.06 22.97 19.57
C GLU A 112 11.28 23.41 18.76
N LEU A 113 12.47 22.96 19.15
CA LEU A 113 13.67 23.12 18.32
C LEU A 113 13.52 22.43 16.96
N LEU A 114 12.91 21.24 16.90
CA LEU A 114 12.61 20.58 15.61
C LEU A 114 11.63 21.39 14.73
N TYR A 115 10.64 22.06 15.33
CA TYR A 115 9.80 23.01 14.59
C TYR A 115 10.61 24.22 14.10
N GLY A 116 11.46 24.78 14.96
CA GLY A 116 12.37 25.88 14.59
C GLY A 116 13.40 25.51 13.53
N LEU A 117 13.87 24.27 13.52
CA LEU A 117 14.79 23.72 12.54
C LEU A 117 14.13 23.57 11.16
N LEU A 118 12.93 22.98 11.12
CA LEU A 118 12.33 22.50 9.89
C LEU A 118 11.41 23.53 9.21
N LEU A 119 10.69 24.38 9.97
CA LEU A 119 9.78 25.36 9.39
C LEU A 119 10.51 26.62 8.92
N PRO A 120 11.05 27.51 9.83
CA PRO A 120 11.76 28.69 9.43
C PRO A 120 13.21 28.40 9.02
N SER A 121 13.68 27.17 9.18
CA SER A 121 15.05 26.78 8.85
C SER A 121 16.12 27.36 9.78
N GLY A 122 15.82 27.54 11.09
CA GLY A 122 16.69 28.18 12.07
C GLY A 122 18.07 27.51 12.19
N ASN A 123 19.14 28.28 11.96
CA ASN A 123 20.52 27.82 12.08
C ASN A 123 20.92 27.72 13.57
N ASP A 124 20.50 28.67 14.39
CA ASP A 124 20.62 28.66 15.85
C ASP A 124 19.94 27.41 16.48
N ALA A 125 18.78 27.04 16.00
CA ALA A 125 18.12 25.80 16.40
C ALA A 125 18.92 24.54 15.98
N ALA A 126 19.52 24.55 14.78
CA ALA A 126 20.36 23.45 14.32
C ALA A 126 21.62 23.26 15.20
N VAL A 127 22.28 24.37 15.53
CA VAL A 127 23.48 24.35 16.40
C VAL A 127 23.09 23.90 17.82
N THR A 128 21.98 24.39 18.37
CA THR A 128 21.48 23.97 19.69
C THR A 128 21.19 22.48 19.75
N LEU A 129 20.59 21.92 18.66
CA LEU A 129 20.34 20.49 18.56
C LEU A 129 21.64 19.70 18.42
N ALA A 130 22.58 20.19 17.61
CA ALA A 130 23.89 19.56 17.42
C ALA A 130 24.67 19.46 18.75
N ASP A 131 24.70 20.55 19.53
CA ASP A 131 25.29 20.58 20.83
C ASP A 131 24.60 19.62 21.83
N GLY A 132 23.27 19.63 21.81
CA GLY A 132 22.48 18.76 22.66
C GLY A 132 22.61 17.25 22.35
N VAL A 133 22.93 16.88 21.11
CA VAL A 133 23.15 15.50 20.67
C VAL A 133 24.58 15.05 20.97
N ALA A 134 25.59 15.84 20.59
CA ALA A 134 26.99 15.41 20.57
C ALA A 134 27.94 16.25 21.43
N GLY A 135 27.44 17.26 22.13
CA GLY A 135 28.22 18.13 22.98
C GLY A 135 29.04 19.18 22.22
N SER A 136 29.14 19.10 20.89
CA SER A 136 29.79 20.11 20.05
C SER A 136 29.43 19.93 18.59
N VAL A 137 29.55 21.02 17.81
CA VAL A 137 29.32 20.99 16.37
C VAL A 137 30.32 20.04 15.66
N PRO A 138 31.63 20.03 15.92
CA PRO A 138 32.54 19.08 15.28
C PRO A 138 32.19 17.61 15.57
N ALA A 139 31.86 17.28 16.82
CA ALA A 139 31.43 15.93 17.19
C ALA A 139 30.13 15.52 16.46
N PHE A 140 29.19 16.46 16.35
CA PHE A 140 27.92 16.24 15.64
C PHE A 140 28.12 16.00 14.14
N VAL A 141 29.01 16.76 13.49
CA VAL A 141 29.39 16.52 12.07
C VAL A 141 29.96 15.12 11.90
N GLY A 142 30.76 14.64 12.84
CA GLY A 142 31.20 13.24 12.86
C GLY A 142 30.03 12.25 12.90
N GLU A 143 29.01 12.52 13.73
CA GLU A 143 27.79 11.70 13.79
C GLU A 143 26.98 11.75 12.48
N MET A 144 26.87 12.94 11.85
CA MET A 144 26.18 13.09 10.56
C MET A 144 26.82 12.20 9.49
N ASN A 145 28.16 12.22 9.37
CA ASN A 145 28.86 11.41 8.40
C ASN A 145 28.81 9.91 8.72
N ARG A 146 28.86 9.52 9.99
CA ARG A 146 28.61 8.13 10.38
C ARG A 146 27.18 7.68 10.03
N ALA A 147 26.18 8.54 10.25
CA ALA A 147 24.82 8.25 9.88
C ALA A 147 24.64 8.15 8.36
N ALA A 148 25.28 9.04 7.58
CA ALA A 148 25.28 8.94 6.12
C ALA A 148 25.83 7.60 5.64
N GLY A 149 26.94 7.13 6.23
CA GLY A 149 27.50 5.81 5.93
C GLY A 149 26.53 4.67 6.26
N ARG A 150 25.92 4.67 7.46
CA ARG A 150 24.92 3.64 7.87
C ARG A 150 23.69 3.62 6.97
N LEU A 151 23.22 4.78 6.56
CA LEU A 151 22.10 4.93 5.64
C LEU A 151 22.49 4.62 4.18
N GLY A 152 23.78 4.44 3.87
CA GLY A 152 24.28 4.24 2.52
C GLY A 152 24.02 5.43 1.59
N LEU A 153 24.20 6.64 2.11
CA LEU A 153 24.16 7.90 1.36
C LEU A 153 25.56 8.11 0.74
N ARG A 154 25.78 7.53 -0.44
CA ARG A 154 27.13 7.40 -1.03
C ARG A 154 27.68 8.67 -1.65
N ASP A 155 26.77 9.59 -2.00
CA ASP A 155 27.11 10.87 -2.65
C ASP A 155 26.90 12.04 -1.66
N THR A 156 27.01 11.78 -0.35
CA THR A 156 26.72 12.75 0.71
C THR A 156 27.89 12.85 1.69
N SER A 157 28.25 14.08 1.98
CA SER A 157 29.19 14.44 3.06
C SER A 157 28.67 15.67 3.79
N TYR A 158 28.94 15.76 5.08
CA TYR A 158 28.54 16.87 5.93
C TYR A 158 29.76 17.55 6.53
N ALA A 159 29.80 18.88 6.45
CA ALA A 159 30.83 19.71 7.06
C ALA A 159 30.26 20.65 8.17
N ASN A 160 28.93 20.86 8.17
CA ASN A 160 28.25 21.62 9.22
C ASN A 160 26.78 21.14 9.36
N PRO A 161 26.08 21.45 10.48
CA PRO A 161 24.70 21.02 10.73
C PRO A 161 23.64 21.92 10.10
N ILE A 162 24.01 23.03 9.49
CA ILE A 162 23.11 24.13 9.06
C ILE A 162 22.93 24.20 7.56
N GLY A 163 23.95 23.77 6.78
CA GLY A 163 23.89 23.75 5.32
C GLY A 163 24.43 24.99 4.64
N LEU A 164 25.32 25.76 5.28
CA LEU A 164 26.09 26.79 4.60
C LEU A 164 27.13 26.17 3.67
N ASP A 165 27.45 26.91 2.60
CA ASP A 165 28.45 26.50 1.63
C ASP A 165 29.82 26.35 2.31
N GLN A 166 30.36 25.15 2.23
CA GLN A 166 31.63 24.76 2.82
C GLN A 166 32.19 23.56 2.08
N PRO A 167 33.49 23.49 1.79
CA PRO A 167 34.10 22.30 1.23
C PRO A 167 33.77 21.06 2.04
N GLY A 168 33.32 19.99 1.38
CA GLY A 168 32.88 18.76 2.03
C GLY A 168 31.41 18.74 2.50
N ASN A 169 30.62 19.78 2.20
CA ASN A 169 29.19 19.81 2.51
C ASN A 169 28.34 19.67 1.24
N TYR A 170 28.04 18.45 0.85
CA TYR A 170 27.30 18.13 -0.39
C TYR A 170 26.40 16.90 -0.24
N SER A 171 25.45 16.78 -1.15
CA SER A 171 24.59 15.60 -1.30
C SER A 171 24.13 15.44 -2.75
N SER A 172 23.37 14.38 -3.03
CA SER A 172 22.74 14.13 -4.32
C SER A 172 21.21 14.06 -4.19
N PRO A 173 20.44 14.27 -5.28
CA PRO A 173 18.99 14.07 -5.26
C PRO A 173 18.58 12.70 -4.73
N ARG A 174 19.29 11.64 -5.09
CA ARG A 174 19.04 10.28 -4.64
C ARG A 174 19.21 10.12 -3.14
N ASP A 175 20.28 10.65 -2.58
CA ASP A 175 20.61 10.51 -1.17
C ASP A 175 19.68 11.36 -0.30
N LEU A 176 19.35 12.59 -0.73
CA LEU A 176 18.32 13.41 -0.06
C LEU A 176 16.95 12.74 -0.11
N ALA A 177 16.58 12.11 -1.22
CA ALA A 177 15.32 11.36 -1.31
C ALA A 177 15.31 10.20 -0.32
N LYS A 178 16.39 9.42 -0.23
CA LYS A 178 16.53 8.29 0.69
C LYS A 178 16.41 8.73 2.16
N LEU A 179 17.12 9.77 2.54
CA LEU A 179 17.05 10.35 3.89
C LEU A 179 15.64 10.87 4.22
N ALA A 180 15.00 11.54 3.28
CA ALA A 180 13.66 12.07 3.46
C ALA A 180 12.60 10.95 3.56
N LEU A 181 12.73 9.87 2.81
CA LEU A 181 11.87 8.69 2.92
C LEU A 181 11.97 8.03 4.29
N ASP A 182 13.19 7.87 4.80
CA ASP A 182 13.44 7.31 6.13
C ASP A 182 12.80 8.20 7.22
N LEU A 183 13.09 9.49 7.21
CA LEU A 183 12.48 10.47 8.12
C LEU A 183 10.93 10.49 8.06
N ARG A 184 10.35 10.27 6.89
CA ARG A 184 8.90 10.21 6.73
C ARG A 184 8.25 8.96 7.34
N SER A 185 9.01 7.97 7.77
CA SER A 185 8.51 6.88 8.61
C SER A 185 8.08 7.39 10.00
N ASP A 186 8.73 8.42 10.53
CA ASP A 186 8.40 9.04 11.81
C ASP A 186 7.14 9.93 11.73
N ARG A 187 6.19 9.72 12.63
CA ARG A 187 4.91 10.45 12.66
C ARG A 187 5.07 11.92 13.05
N LEU A 188 6.01 12.22 13.96
CA LEU A 188 6.23 13.59 14.38
C LEU A 188 6.89 14.40 13.27
N PHE A 189 7.90 13.82 12.61
CA PHE A 189 8.52 14.45 11.45
C PHE A 189 7.49 14.83 10.39
N ARG A 190 6.65 13.87 9.96
CA ARG A 190 5.56 14.17 9.01
C ARG A 190 4.67 15.32 9.47
N ARG A 191 4.26 15.31 10.73
CA ARG A 191 3.42 16.38 11.30
C ARG A 191 4.12 17.73 11.28
N ILE A 192 5.42 17.79 11.63
CA ILE A 192 6.16 19.06 11.62
C ILE A 192 6.23 19.63 10.22
N VAL A 193 6.72 18.86 9.24
CA VAL A 193 6.95 19.37 7.89
C VAL A 193 5.66 19.67 7.11
N ASP A 194 4.53 19.10 7.53
CA ASP A 194 3.17 19.36 7.01
C ASP A 194 2.47 20.52 7.73
N THR A 195 3.15 21.20 8.65
CA THR A 195 2.58 22.32 9.40
C THR A 195 2.93 23.65 8.72
N PRO A 196 1.94 24.44 8.24
CA PRO A 196 2.22 25.74 7.66
C PRO A 196 2.76 26.76 8.66
N ARG A 197 2.22 26.77 9.88
CA ARG A 197 2.54 27.74 10.94
C ARG A 197 2.40 27.12 12.32
N LYS A 198 3.30 27.48 13.25
CA LYS A 198 3.28 26.97 14.62
C LYS A 198 3.73 28.04 15.62
N THR A 199 3.00 28.19 16.75
CA THR A 199 3.46 28.97 17.89
C THR A 199 4.21 28.05 18.86
N LEU A 200 5.45 28.40 19.16
CA LEU A 200 6.34 27.74 20.13
C LEU A 200 6.18 28.45 21.47
N ARG A 201 6.23 27.73 22.59
CA ARG A 201 5.89 28.25 23.94
C ARG A 201 6.88 27.85 25.03
N THR A 202 7.90 27.02 24.74
CA THR A 202 8.79 26.48 25.76
C THR A 202 10.07 27.29 25.97
N GLY A 203 10.34 28.28 25.12
CA GLY A 203 11.47 29.22 25.26
C GLY A 203 11.17 30.37 26.22
N ASN A 204 12.03 31.41 26.21
CA ASN A 204 11.90 32.60 27.06
C ASN A 204 10.60 33.39 26.73
N HIS A 205 10.15 33.37 25.48
CA HIS A 205 8.91 34.03 25.03
C HIS A 205 8.25 33.21 23.90
N PRO A 206 6.93 33.31 23.76
CA PRO A 206 6.24 32.68 22.62
C PRO A 206 6.69 33.27 21.27
N ARG A 207 6.95 32.42 20.28
CA ARG A 207 7.29 32.85 18.92
C ARG A 207 6.54 32.02 17.88
N THR A 208 6.01 32.67 16.86
CA THR A 208 5.32 31.99 15.77
C THR A 208 6.27 31.80 14.59
N VAL A 209 6.46 30.54 14.21
CA VAL A 209 7.29 30.15 13.07
C VAL A 209 6.39 29.78 11.88
N VAL A 210 6.84 30.09 10.66
CA VAL A 210 6.17 29.82 9.40
C VAL A 210 7.03 28.87 8.57
N ASN A 211 6.37 27.94 7.90
CA ASN A 211 7.05 27.01 6.99
C ASN A 211 7.52 27.75 5.73
N ARG A 212 8.82 27.67 5.45
CA ARG A 212 9.39 28.24 4.21
C ARG A 212 8.96 27.51 2.92
N ASN A 213 8.47 26.27 3.05
CA ASN A 213 7.78 25.61 1.97
C ASN A 213 6.32 26.04 1.95
N ASP A 214 6.03 27.15 1.28
CA ASP A 214 4.68 27.74 1.20
C ASP A 214 3.69 26.87 0.41
N LEU A 215 4.19 25.90 -0.38
CA LEU A 215 3.34 24.92 -1.08
C LEU A 215 2.50 24.11 -0.08
N VAL A 216 2.96 23.93 1.16
CA VAL A 216 2.22 23.24 2.24
C VAL A 216 0.95 24.01 2.65
N ASP A 217 1.02 25.34 2.65
CA ASP A 217 -0.13 26.20 2.96
C ASP A 217 -1.06 26.35 1.74
N ARG A 218 -0.47 26.48 0.55
CA ARG A 218 -1.19 26.73 -0.72
C ARG A 218 -1.90 25.52 -1.30
N LEU A 219 -1.38 24.32 -1.05
CA LEU A 219 -1.83 23.10 -1.73
C LEU A 219 -2.07 21.96 -0.73
N PRO A 220 -3.33 21.59 -0.42
CA PRO A 220 -3.68 20.62 0.64
C PRO A 220 -3.17 19.19 0.38
N TRP A 221 -2.61 18.92 -0.80
CA TRP A 221 -2.01 17.63 -1.13
C TRP A 221 -0.48 17.62 -1.02
N VAL A 222 0.18 18.77 -0.83
CA VAL A 222 1.61 18.88 -0.51
C VAL A 222 1.77 18.79 0.99
N ASN A 223 2.68 17.93 1.48
CA ASN A 223 2.84 17.61 2.90
C ASN A 223 4.32 17.57 3.35
N GLY A 224 5.05 18.61 2.99
CA GLY A 224 6.45 18.83 3.36
C GLY A 224 7.34 19.00 2.13
N VAL A 225 8.68 19.02 2.24
CA VAL A 225 9.49 18.60 3.40
C VAL A 225 10.44 19.72 3.85
N LYS A 226 11.42 20.14 2.96
CA LYS A 226 12.45 21.13 3.34
C LYS A 226 12.95 21.90 2.14
N THR A 227 12.99 23.23 2.27
CA THR A 227 13.63 24.15 1.33
C THR A 227 15.08 24.41 1.70
N GLY A 228 15.86 24.85 0.75
CA GLY A 228 17.22 25.35 0.92
C GLY A 228 17.59 26.39 -0.13
N TYR A 229 18.45 27.32 0.23
CA TYR A 229 19.08 28.25 -0.68
C TYR A 229 20.47 28.66 -0.15
N THR A 230 21.45 28.59 -0.99
CA THR A 230 22.75 29.25 -0.86
C THR A 230 23.23 29.64 -2.27
N PRO A 231 24.21 30.54 -2.40
CA PRO A 231 24.75 30.89 -3.73
C PRO A 231 25.24 29.68 -4.53
N ASP A 232 25.93 28.72 -3.88
CA ASP A 232 26.47 27.53 -4.55
C ASP A 232 25.41 26.47 -4.87
N ALA A 233 24.39 26.32 -4.00
CA ALA A 233 23.34 25.33 -4.18
C ALA A 233 22.24 25.76 -5.13
N GLY A 234 22.04 27.08 -5.33
CA GLY A 234 20.81 27.59 -5.93
C GLY A 234 19.60 27.26 -5.02
N ASN A 235 18.42 27.24 -5.61
CA ASN A 235 17.21 26.90 -4.89
C ASN A 235 17.01 25.38 -4.86
N VAL A 236 16.78 24.84 -3.67
CA VAL A 236 16.62 23.40 -3.41
C VAL A 236 15.29 23.17 -2.71
N LEU A 237 14.59 22.11 -3.11
CA LEU A 237 13.38 21.66 -2.41
C LEU A 237 13.31 20.12 -2.41
N VAL A 238 13.27 19.56 -1.23
CA VAL A 238 12.74 18.22 -1.00
C VAL A 238 11.26 18.38 -0.69
N ALA A 239 10.39 17.84 -1.55
CA ALA A 239 8.93 17.97 -1.39
C ALA A 239 8.26 16.62 -1.40
N SER A 240 7.13 16.53 -0.72
CA SER A 240 6.27 15.36 -0.73
C SER A 240 4.83 15.78 -0.97
N GLY A 241 4.07 14.91 -1.64
CA GLY A 241 2.66 15.12 -1.87
C GLY A 241 1.88 13.81 -1.86
N THR A 242 0.60 13.87 -1.45
CA THR A 242 -0.30 12.72 -1.42
C THR A 242 -1.57 13.01 -2.21
N ARG A 243 -1.87 12.20 -3.23
CA ARG A 243 -3.11 12.28 -4.02
C ARG A 243 -3.62 10.88 -4.36
N LYS A 244 -4.93 10.70 -4.27
CA LYS A 244 -5.61 9.45 -4.69
C LYS A 244 -5.02 8.17 -4.08
N GLY A 245 -4.44 8.27 -2.87
CA GLY A 245 -3.83 7.12 -2.17
C GLY A 245 -2.37 6.83 -2.56
N ALA A 246 -1.76 7.58 -3.45
CA ALA A 246 -0.32 7.54 -3.72
C ALA A 246 0.38 8.70 -3.02
N THR A 247 1.56 8.44 -2.44
CA THR A 247 2.44 9.46 -1.88
C THR A 247 3.73 9.48 -2.68
N LEU A 248 4.12 10.65 -3.17
CA LEU A 248 5.32 10.86 -3.94
C LEU A 248 6.28 11.78 -3.19
N LEU A 249 7.56 11.64 -3.49
CA LEU A 249 8.60 12.54 -3.03
C LEU A 249 9.44 13.00 -4.22
N SER A 250 9.66 14.30 -4.32
CA SER A 250 10.57 14.91 -5.30
C SER A 250 11.72 15.62 -4.60
N VAL A 251 12.89 15.58 -5.19
CA VAL A 251 14.04 16.42 -4.84
C VAL A 251 14.41 17.22 -6.05
N VAL A 252 14.44 18.54 -5.91
CA VAL A 252 14.88 19.51 -6.93
C VAL A 252 16.07 20.26 -6.37
N MET A 253 17.17 20.30 -7.13
CA MET A 253 18.43 20.96 -6.75
C MET A 253 18.91 21.88 -7.89
N GLY A 254 19.43 23.06 -7.52
CA GLY A 254 19.99 23.99 -8.48
C GLY A 254 18.96 24.69 -9.35
N ALA A 255 17.77 24.94 -8.85
CA ALA A 255 16.79 25.78 -9.53
C ALA A 255 17.21 27.27 -9.47
N PRO A 256 17.03 28.04 -10.55
CA PRO A 256 17.53 29.42 -10.61
C PRO A 256 16.79 30.38 -9.66
N THR A 257 15.52 30.16 -9.42
CA THR A 257 14.68 30.99 -8.56
C THR A 257 13.78 30.14 -7.65
N GLU A 258 13.22 30.74 -6.60
CA GLU A 258 12.22 30.06 -5.75
C GLU A 258 10.98 29.64 -6.56
N THR A 259 10.51 30.50 -7.46
CA THR A 259 9.39 30.20 -8.34
C THR A 259 9.70 29.01 -9.24
N ALA A 260 10.86 28.98 -9.89
CA ALA A 260 11.28 27.87 -10.74
C ALA A 260 11.38 26.56 -9.92
N ARG A 261 11.94 26.62 -8.71
CA ARG A 261 12.01 25.47 -7.76
C ARG A 261 10.63 24.89 -7.49
N ASP A 262 9.66 25.76 -7.21
CA ASP A 262 8.29 25.34 -6.89
C ASP A 262 7.57 24.78 -8.11
N ASP A 263 7.70 25.45 -9.25
CA ASP A 263 7.09 25.00 -10.52
C ASP A 263 7.68 23.67 -11.00
N ASP A 264 8.99 23.47 -10.91
CA ASP A 264 9.65 22.23 -11.21
C ASP A 264 9.15 21.10 -10.30
N THR A 265 9.09 21.38 -8.99
CA THR A 265 8.57 20.45 -7.98
C THR A 265 7.13 20.03 -8.29
N LEU A 266 6.24 21.00 -8.58
CA LEU A 266 4.85 20.71 -8.88
C LEU A 266 4.68 19.97 -10.21
N THR A 267 5.49 20.29 -11.19
CA THR A 267 5.52 19.61 -12.50
C THR A 267 5.91 18.15 -12.33
N LEU A 268 6.96 17.85 -11.57
CA LEU A 268 7.41 16.50 -11.28
C LEU A 268 6.34 15.71 -10.48
N LEU A 269 5.77 16.30 -9.43
CA LEU A 269 4.75 15.63 -8.63
C LEU A 269 3.47 15.36 -9.43
N ARG A 270 3.01 16.31 -10.26
CA ARG A 270 1.84 16.14 -11.14
C ARG A 270 2.09 15.04 -12.17
N TYR A 271 3.27 15.02 -12.79
CA TYR A 271 3.69 13.93 -13.67
C TYR A 271 3.62 12.59 -12.95
N GLY A 272 4.23 12.49 -11.78
CA GLY A 272 4.21 11.25 -11.00
C GLY A 272 2.79 10.77 -10.69
N PHE A 273 1.90 11.66 -10.24
CA PHE A 273 0.48 11.30 -9.99
C PHE A 273 -0.28 10.87 -11.24
N SER A 274 0.14 11.31 -12.44
CA SER A 274 -0.46 10.87 -13.70
C SER A 274 -0.17 9.40 -14.03
N LEU A 275 0.88 8.82 -13.42
CA LEU A 275 1.25 7.42 -13.58
C LEU A 275 0.32 6.46 -12.83
N TYR A 276 -0.52 6.97 -11.91
CA TYR A 276 -1.39 6.15 -11.06
C TYR A 276 -2.81 6.12 -11.55
N ARG A 277 -3.41 4.94 -11.46
CA ARG A 277 -4.84 4.71 -11.71
C ARG A 277 -5.50 4.18 -10.46
N ARG A 278 -6.68 4.69 -10.17
CA ARG A 278 -7.59 4.10 -9.19
C ARG A 278 -8.48 3.09 -9.90
N THR A 279 -8.53 1.88 -9.40
CA THR A 279 -9.37 0.80 -9.92
C THR A 279 -10.21 0.20 -8.79
N THR A 280 -11.31 -0.46 -9.15
CA THR A 280 -12.19 -1.15 -8.21
C THR A 280 -12.28 -2.63 -8.63
N PRO A 281 -11.24 -3.43 -8.37
CA PRO A 281 -11.17 -4.83 -8.82
C PRO A 281 -12.18 -5.75 -8.15
N VAL A 282 -12.84 -5.32 -7.07
CA VAL A 282 -13.94 -6.02 -6.40
C VAL A 282 -15.04 -5.01 -6.13
N GLN A 283 -16.26 -5.30 -6.58
CA GLN A 283 -17.44 -4.47 -6.34
C GLN A 283 -18.33 -5.06 -5.24
N ARG A 284 -18.98 -4.20 -4.45
CA ARG A 284 -19.98 -4.64 -3.47
C ARG A 284 -21.10 -5.41 -4.16
N GLY A 285 -21.44 -6.60 -3.62
CA GLY A 285 -22.47 -7.45 -4.17
C GLY A 285 -22.04 -8.31 -5.36
N GLU A 286 -20.82 -8.16 -5.85
CA GLU A 286 -20.25 -8.99 -6.92
C GLU A 286 -20.15 -10.45 -6.46
N ARG A 287 -20.61 -11.40 -7.31
CA ARG A 287 -20.49 -12.83 -7.05
C ARG A 287 -19.09 -13.31 -7.42
N LEU A 288 -18.32 -13.71 -6.42
CA LEU A 288 -16.91 -14.08 -6.58
C LEU A 288 -16.62 -15.55 -6.30
N ALA A 289 -17.56 -16.28 -5.67
CA ALA A 289 -17.45 -17.70 -5.43
C ALA A 289 -18.85 -18.35 -5.37
N ALA A 290 -18.89 -19.65 -5.55
CA ALA A 290 -20.12 -20.44 -5.45
C ALA A 290 -19.80 -21.86 -4.97
N PRO A 291 -19.47 -22.06 -3.66
CA PRO A 291 -19.23 -23.39 -3.11
C PRO A 291 -20.44 -24.30 -3.24
N ALA A 292 -20.19 -25.58 -3.50
CA ALA A 292 -21.24 -26.60 -3.50
C ALA A 292 -21.80 -26.76 -2.07
N VAL A 293 -23.11 -26.98 -1.94
CA VAL A 293 -23.73 -27.33 -0.66
C VAL A 293 -23.82 -28.86 -0.55
N ARG A 294 -23.18 -29.44 0.48
CA ARG A 294 -23.14 -30.89 0.64
C ARG A 294 -24.55 -31.48 0.73
N GLY A 295 -24.83 -32.49 -0.11
CA GLY A 295 -26.14 -33.15 -0.19
C GLY A 295 -27.22 -32.33 -0.91
N ARG A 296 -26.83 -31.36 -1.74
CA ARG A 296 -27.73 -30.58 -2.60
C ARG A 296 -27.06 -30.31 -3.94
N ASP A 297 -27.85 -30.21 -5.00
CA ASP A 297 -27.36 -29.91 -6.36
C ASP A 297 -27.07 -28.42 -6.56
N GLU A 298 -27.42 -27.59 -5.59
CA GLU A 298 -27.24 -26.13 -5.68
C GLU A 298 -25.94 -25.64 -5.07
N ALA A 299 -25.27 -24.73 -5.79
CA ALA A 299 -24.14 -23.96 -5.25
C ALA A 299 -24.63 -22.74 -4.49
N LEU A 300 -23.94 -22.37 -3.39
CA LEU A 300 -24.25 -21.20 -2.57
C LEU A 300 -23.47 -19.97 -3.10
N PRO A 301 -24.12 -18.98 -3.76
CA PRO A 301 -23.40 -17.81 -4.25
C PRO A 301 -22.90 -16.96 -3.08
N LEU A 302 -21.58 -16.65 -3.11
CA LEU A 302 -20.92 -15.76 -2.19
C LEU A 302 -20.66 -14.42 -2.87
N VAL A 303 -21.03 -13.33 -2.20
CA VAL A 303 -20.91 -11.97 -2.71
C VAL A 303 -20.03 -11.12 -1.81
N ALA A 304 -19.32 -10.16 -2.39
CA ALA A 304 -18.49 -9.23 -1.65
C ALA A 304 -19.35 -8.28 -0.78
N ASP A 305 -18.97 -8.09 0.47
CA ASP A 305 -19.66 -7.20 1.44
C ASP A 305 -19.43 -5.72 1.11
N ARG A 306 -18.33 -5.40 0.47
CA ARG A 306 -17.91 -4.03 0.09
C ARG A 306 -17.10 -4.01 -1.19
N SER A 307 -17.03 -2.83 -1.82
CA SER A 307 -16.08 -2.59 -2.90
C SER A 307 -14.67 -2.41 -2.32
N VAL A 308 -13.66 -2.92 -3.04
CA VAL A 308 -12.23 -2.69 -2.75
C VAL A 308 -11.68 -1.79 -3.84
N GLN A 309 -11.35 -0.55 -3.46
CA GLN A 309 -10.66 0.39 -4.34
C GLN A 309 -9.17 0.34 -4.05
N VAL A 310 -8.36 0.29 -5.09
CA VAL A 310 -6.90 0.32 -5.02
C VAL A 310 -6.34 1.35 -5.98
N THR A 311 -5.21 1.94 -5.60
CA THR A 311 -4.41 2.80 -6.47
C THR A 311 -3.18 2.01 -6.89
N ALA A 312 -2.96 1.89 -8.18
CA ALA A 312 -1.80 1.20 -8.73
C ALA A 312 -1.11 2.08 -9.76
N ARG A 313 0.21 2.04 -9.77
CA ARG A 313 1.06 2.67 -10.78
C ARG A 313 0.97 1.88 -12.09
N ARG A 314 1.15 2.55 -13.22
CA ARG A 314 1.29 1.88 -14.52
C ARG A 314 2.42 0.85 -14.46
N GLY A 315 2.16 -0.36 -14.94
CA GLY A 315 3.08 -1.49 -14.89
C GLY A 315 2.95 -2.37 -13.66
N GLN A 316 2.31 -1.90 -12.58
CA GLN A 316 2.02 -2.74 -11.43
C GLN A 316 0.88 -3.72 -11.73
N SER A 317 1.02 -4.96 -11.26
CA SER A 317 0.00 -5.99 -11.41
C SER A 317 -1.03 -5.89 -10.28
N VAL A 318 -2.33 -5.75 -10.66
CA VAL A 318 -3.43 -5.85 -9.70
C VAL A 318 -4.06 -7.23 -9.85
N ARG A 319 -4.11 -8.01 -8.76
CA ARG A 319 -4.67 -9.36 -8.76
C ARG A 319 -5.73 -9.50 -7.67
N VAL A 320 -6.75 -10.30 -7.95
CA VAL A 320 -7.78 -10.69 -6.97
C VAL A 320 -7.62 -12.19 -6.70
N ARG A 321 -7.38 -12.54 -5.44
CA ARG A 321 -7.37 -13.91 -4.97
C ARG A 321 -8.63 -14.17 -4.14
N ILE A 322 -9.35 -15.21 -4.49
CA ILE A 322 -10.52 -15.64 -3.76
C ILE A 322 -10.12 -16.74 -2.79
N ASP A 323 -10.35 -16.47 -1.52
CA ASP A 323 -10.17 -17.41 -0.41
C ASP A 323 -11.56 -17.83 0.08
N ALA A 324 -12.07 -18.95 -0.43
CA ALA A 324 -13.39 -19.49 -0.11
C ALA A 324 -13.36 -21.02 -0.18
N PRO A 325 -14.17 -21.70 0.65
CA PRO A 325 -14.26 -23.15 0.62
C PRO A 325 -14.86 -23.63 -0.73
N ARG A 326 -14.43 -24.78 -1.19
CA ARG A 326 -15.03 -25.42 -2.37
C ARG A 326 -16.41 -26.05 -2.09
N GLN A 327 -16.65 -26.45 -0.84
CA GLN A 327 -17.87 -27.08 -0.37
C GLN A 327 -18.21 -26.55 1.02
N VAL A 328 -19.51 -26.43 1.31
CA VAL A 328 -20.04 -26.01 2.62
C VAL A 328 -21.11 -26.98 3.10
N LEU A 329 -21.31 -27.05 4.41
CA LEU A 329 -22.38 -27.82 5.06
C LEU A 329 -23.44 -26.87 5.60
N GLY A 330 -24.71 -27.08 5.22
CA GLY A 330 -25.84 -26.33 5.76
C GLY A 330 -26.28 -26.82 7.16
N PRO A 331 -27.14 -26.07 7.87
CA PRO A 331 -27.78 -24.83 7.42
C PRO A 331 -26.85 -23.61 7.52
N ILE A 332 -26.92 -22.72 6.53
CA ILE A 332 -26.14 -21.47 6.50
C ILE A 332 -27.12 -20.32 6.33
N PRO A 333 -27.17 -19.34 7.24
CA PRO A 333 -28.03 -18.19 7.10
C PRO A 333 -27.51 -17.24 6.01
N ARG A 334 -28.40 -16.42 5.45
CA ARG A 334 -28.01 -15.30 4.57
C ARG A 334 -27.08 -14.35 5.31
N GLY A 335 -26.05 -13.82 4.63
CA GLY A 335 -25.09 -12.88 5.20
C GLY A 335 -23.97 -13.53 6.02
N ARG A 336 -23.93 -14.86 6.12
CA ARG A 336 -22.83 -15.56 6.80
C ARG A 336 -21.53 -15.37 6.01
N ARG A 337 -20.47 -14.96 6.69
CA ARG A 337 -19.13 -14.87 6.13
C ARG A 337 -18.56 -16.29 5.94
N LEU A 338 -18.14 -16.59 4.71
CA LEU A 338 -17.60 -17.90 4.33
C LEU A 338 -16.25 -17.81 3.59
N GLY A 339 -15.70 -16.59 3.43
CA GLY A 339 -14.45 -16.39 2.77
C GLY A 339 -14.06 -14.93 2.68
N ALA A 340 -13.07 -14.65 1.84
CA ALA A 340 -12.62 -13.30 1.53
C ALA A 340 -12.11 -13.19 0.08
N ALA A 341 -12.31 -12.04 -0.54
CA ALA A 341 -11.60 -11.60 -1.72
C ALA A 341 -10.42 -10.74 -1.27
N ILE A 342 -9.22 -11.08 -1.68
CA ILE A 342 -7.96 -10.41 -1.32
C ILE A 342 -7.41 -9.77 -2.58
N VAL A 343 -7.30 -8.44 -2.57
CA VAL A 343 -6.72 -7.66 -3.66
C VAL A 343 -5.28 -7.36 -3.35
N THR A 344 -4.38 -7.67 -4.27
CA THR A 344 -2.96 -7.38 -4.17
C THR A 344 -2.51 -6.45 -5.29
N VAL A 345 -1.53 -5.60 -5.01
CA VAL A 345 -0.78 -4.81 -5.99
C VAL A 345 0.68 -5.25 -5.89
N ASP A 346 1.24 -5.77 -6.96
CA ASP A 346 2.58 -6.38 -7.02
C ASP A 346 2.85 -7.41 -5.91
N GLY A 347 1.82 -8.17 -5.51
CA GLY A 347 1.91 -9.17 -4.46
C GLY A 347 1.56 -8.67 -3.06
N GLU A 348 1.67 -7.38 -2.79
CA GLU A 348 1.31 -6.78 -1.51
C GLU A 348 -0.20 -6.62 -1.34
N VAL A 349 -0.72 -6.92 -0.15
CA VAL A 349 -2.16 -6.83 0.12
C VAL A 349 -2.60 -5.38 0.21
N ALA A 350 -3.35 -4.93 -0.81
CA ALA A 350 -3.89 -3.58 -0.89
C ALA A 350 -5.32 -3.46 -0.35
N GLY A 351 -6.06 -4.59 -0.23
CA GLY A 351 -7.41 -4.56 0.34
C GLY A 351 -8.06 -5.93 0.44
N ARG A 352 -9.15 -5.99 1.22
CA ARG A 352 -9.92 -7.23 1.42
C ARG A 352 -11.42 -6.90 1.48
N ALA A 353 -12.26 -7.80 0.92
CA ALA A 353 -13.70 -7.82 1.13
C ALA A 353 -14.11 -9.19 1.68
N ALA A 354 -15.04 -9.23 2.61
CA ALA A 354 -15.60 -10.49 3.07
C ALA A 354 -16.55 -11.06 2.02
N LEU A 355 -16.57 -12.37 1.88
CA LEU A 355 -17.52 -13.08 1.01
C LEU A 355 -18.67 -13.60 1.88
N LEU A 356 -19.86 -13.06 1.62
CA LEU A 356 -21.07 -13.36 2.38
C LEU A 356 -22.01 -14.22 1.54
N SER A 357 -22.72 -15.17 2.17
CA SER A 357 -23.79 -15.93 1.53
C SER A 357 -24.89 -14.99 1.06
N LYS A 358 -25.19 -14.99 -0.26
CA LYS A 358 -26.24 -14.14 -0.85
C LYS A 358 -27.64 -14.59 -0.45
N ARG A 359 -27.82 -15.89 -0.25
CA ARG A 359 -29.07 -16.54 0.18
C ARG A 359 -28.79 -17.55 1.30
N PRO A 360 -29.80 -18.00 2.05
CA PRO A 360 -29.60 -19.11 2.97
C PRO A 360 -29.34 -20.42 2.20
N ALA A 361 -28.57 -21.32 2.79
CA ALA A 361 -28.48 -22.72 2.36
C ALA A 361 -29.14 -23.58 3.44
N LEU A 362 -30.05 -24.45 3.02
CA LEU A 362 -30.74 -25.36 3.94
C LEU A 362 -29.78 -26.50 4.37
N ALA A 363 -30.15 -27.21 5.43
CA ALA A 363 -29.45 -28.44 5.82
C ALA A 363 -29.46 -29.48 4.67
N PRO A 364 -28.52 -30.40 4.63
CA PRO A 364 -28.58 -31.52 3.69
C PRO A 364 -29.96 -32.12 3.69
N ALA A 365 -30.52 -32.48 2.53
CA ALA A 365 -31.74 -33.26 2.48
C ALA A 365 -31.41 -34.57 3.22
N GLY A 366 -31.99 -34.76 4.40
CA GLY A 366 -31.93 -36.05 5.07
C GLY A 366 -32.42 -37.12 4.11
N ARG A 367 -31.76 -38.29 4.01
CA ARG A 367 -32.41 -39.43 3.38
C ARG A 367 -33.77 -39.56 4.03
N SER A 368 -34.85 -39.50 3.26
CA SER A 368 -36.17 -39.63 3.79
C SER A 368 -36.24 -40.94 4.59
N LEU A 369 -37.02 -40.98 5.67
CA LEU A 369 -37.24 -42.26 6.37
C LEU A 369 -37.68 -43.36 5.41
N LEU A 370 -38.38 -43.00 4.33
CA LEU A 370 -38.79 -43.90 3.24
C LEU A 370 -37.58 -44.48 2.50
N SER A 371 -36.52 -43.71 2.22
CA SER A 371 -35.29 -44.28 1.57
C SER A 371 -34.50 -45.22 2.50
N ARG A 372 -34.64 -45.07 3.84
CA ARG A 372 -34.10 -46.03 4.81
C ARG A 372 -34.95 -47.29 4.89
N VAL A 373 -36.23 -47.19 4.59
CA VAL A 373 -37.15 -48.37 4.53
C VAL A 373 -36.88 -49.16 3.26
N ASP A 374 -36.65 -48.47 2.10
CA ASP A 374 -36.30 -49.17 0.85
C ASP A 374 -34.96 -49.92 0.93
N ASP A 375 -33.96 -49.38 1.65
CA ASP A 375 -32.70 -50.09 1.92
C ASP A 375 -32.85 -51.21 2.95
N ALA A 376 -33.93 -51.19 3.76
CA ALA A 376 -34.19 -52.18 4.83
C ALA A 376 -35.21 -53.27 4.40
N VAL A 377 -35.94 -53.04 3.26
CA VAL A 377 -36.86 -54.06 2.71
C VAL A 377 -36.02 -55.10 1.93
N PRO A 378 -36.03 -56.32 2.33
CA PRO A 378 -35.36 -57.35 1.58
C PRO A 378 -35.94 -57.46 0.17
N GLY A 379 -35.09 -57.53 -0.84
CA GLY A 379 -35.55 -57.66 -2.24
C GLY A 379 -36.56 -58.80 -2.42
N PRO A 380 -37.29 -58.84 -3.53
CA PRO A 380 -38.47 -59.70 -3.72
C PRO A 380 -38.23 -61.19 -3.43
N ARG A 381 -36.97 -61.65 -3.52
CA ARG A 381 -36.57 -63.00 -3.11
C ARG A 381 -36.59 -63.22 -1.57
N ALA A 382 -36.20 -62.20 -0.79
CA ALA A 382 -36.18 -62.33 0.66
C ALA A 382 -37.60 -62.26 1.28
N VAL A 383 -38.51 -61.53 0.62
CA VAL A 383 -39.95 -61.50 1.00
C VAL A 383 -40.60 -62.86 0.72
N VAL A 384 -40.29 -63.48 -0.43
CA VAL A 384 -40.76 -64.82 -0.77
C VAL A 384 -40.25 -65.87 0.23
N TRP A 385 -39.02 -65.79 0.64
CA TRP A 385 -38.43 -66.72 1.66
C TRP A 385 -39.06 -66.45 3.04
N ALA A 386 -39.29 -65.25 3.47
CA ALA A 386 -39.95 -64.92 4.75
C ALA A 386 -41.38 -65.43 4.79
N VAL A 387 -42.16 -65.23 3.69
CA VAL A 387 -43.53 -65.76 3.58
C VAL A 387 -43.50 -67.27 3.53
N GLY A 388 -42.58 -67.90 2.84
CA GLY A 388 -42.40 -69.35 2.79
C GLY A 388 -42.09 -69.95 4.14
N VAL A 389 -41.18 -69.36 4.92
CA VAL A 389 -40.82 -69.85 6.26
C VAL A 389 -42.01 -69.69 7.23
N ALA A 390 -42.74 -68.58 7.17
CA ALA A 390 -43.92 -68.33 7.98
C ALA A 390 -45.06 -69.39 7.67
N ALA A 391 -45.26 -69.69 6.39
CA ALA A 391 -46.23 -70.72 5.99
C ALA A 391 -45.85 -72.13 6.47
N VAL A 392 -44.57 -72.50 6.40
CA VAL A 392 -44.08 -73.78 6.92
C VAL A 392 -44.21 -73.84 8.44
N ALA A 393 -43.91 -72.77 9.16
CA ALA A 393 -44.09 -72.71 10.65
C ALA A 393 -45.55 -72.87 11.06
N ILE A 394 -46.50 -72.25 10.30
CA ILE A 394 -47.92 -72.41 10.53
C ILE A 394 -48.37 -73.85 10.26
N VAL A 395 -47.92 -74.47 9.22
CA VAL A 395 -48.24 -75.87 8.91
C VAL A 395 -47.71 -76.83 9.98
N ILE A 396 -46.47 -76.63 10.44
CA ILE A 396 -45.88 -77.43 11.51
C ILE A 396 -46.65 -77.20 12.82
N GLY A 397 -47.02 -75.95 13.15
CA GLY A 397 -47.85 -75.62 14.33
C GLY A 397 -49.22 -76.32 14.30
N ILE A 398 -49.89 -76.32 13.14
CA ILE A 398 -51.15 -77.00 12.98
C ILE A 398 -50.97 -78.54 13.09
N ALA A 399 -49.95 -79.10 12.48
CA ALA A 399 -49.64 -80.52 12.58
C ALA A 399 -49.38 -80.98 14.03
N LEU A 400 -48.59 -80.20 14.77
CA LEU A 400 -48.36 -80.42 16.19
C LEU A 400 -49.61 -80.29 17.03
N ALA A 401 -50.46 -79.33 16.78
CA ALA A 401 -51.71 -79.15 17.48
C ALA A 401 -52.70 -80.31 17.19
N LEU A 402 -52.74 -80.81 15.97
CA LEU A 402 -53.57 -81.98 15.60
C LEU A 402 -52.97 -83.29 16.16
N SER A 403 -51.67 -83.44 16.30
CA SER A 403 -51.07 -84.63 16.91
C SER A 403 -51.32 -84.66 18.45
N HIS A 404 -51.43 -83.52 19.11
CA HIS A 404 -51.77 -83.44 20.52
C HIS A 404 -53.25 -83.79 20.79
N ARG A 405 -54.17 -83.53 19.85
CA ARG A 405 -55.57 -83.88 19.99
C ARG A 405 -55.85 -85.39 19.77
N ARG A 406 -54.94 -86.18 19.33
CA ARG A 406 -55.07 -87.62 19.14
C ARG A 406 -54.56 -88.44 20.33
N ARG A 407 -54.10 -87.86 21.41
CA ARG A 407 -53.56 -88.47 22.57
C ARG A 407 -54.43 -88.33 23.87
N TYR A 408 -55.75 -87.91 23.67
CA TYR A 408 -56.71 -88.03 24.72
C TYR A 408 -57.95 -88.78 24.28
#